data_e65f01ee56dba5a8cad1c84d5239b746
#
_entry.id   e65f01ee56dba5a8cad1c84d5239b746
#
_cell.length_a   1.000
_cell.length_b   1.000
_cell.length_c   1.000
_cell.angle_alpha   90.00
_cell.angle_beta   90.00
_cell.angle_gamma   90.00
#
_symmetry.space_group_name_H-M   'P 1'
#
loop_
_entity.id
_entity.type
_entity.pdbx_description
1 polymer ?
#
loop_
_entity_poly.entity_id
_entity_poly.type
_entity_poly.pdbx_seq_one_letter_code
_entity_poly.pdbx_strand_id
1 'polypeptide(L)'
;MVILALLVAGTVAAAGLIGFVYYKETHLPPIGDFDTIIVLGAQVKADGTPSVALERRLTAALEEYRKKPSMMIVCGAQGSDEPRAEGDVMRDWLVERGVNEKEVIAETGSFNTRQNLGYAQSFM
;
A
#
# COMPACT_ATOMS: atom_id res chain seq x y z
N MET A 1 -13.50 -23.26 38.79
CA MET A 1 -12.57 -22.13 39.11
C MET A 1 -11.45 -21.98 38.08
N VAL A 2 -10.73 -23.04 37.73
CA VAL A 2 -9.59 -23.00 36.77
C VAL A 2 -10.01 -22.54 35.35
N ILE A 3 -11.12 -23.06 34.84
CA ILE A 3 -11.63 -22.70 33.50
C ILE A 3 -11.99 -21.20 33.43
N LEU A 4 -12.63 -20.68 34.46
CA LEU A 4 -12.98 -19.26 34.54
C LEU A 4 -11.73 -18.37 34.58
N ALA A 5 -10.70 -18.78 35.34
CA ALA A 5 -9.43 -18.05 35.41
C ALA A 5 -8.72 -18.04 34.03
N LEU A 6 -8.72 -19.17 33.30
CA LEU A 6 -8.16 -19.25 31.94
C LEU A 6 -8.91 -18.38 30.93
N LEU A 7 -10.25 -18.34 31.02
CA LEU A 7 -11.06 -17.48 30.17
C LEU A 7 -10.78 -15.98 30.42
N VAL A 8 -10.69 -15.60 31.69
CA VAL A 8 -10.35 -14.21 32.06
C VAL A 8 -8.95 -13.84 31.60
N ALA A 9 -7.96 -14.73 31.82
CA ALA A 9 -6.60 -14.49 31.34
C ALA A 9 -6.53 -14.36 29.82
N GLY A 10 -7.26 -15.21 29.08
CA GLY A 10 -7.36 -15.16 27.61
C GLY A 10 -7.98 -13.85 27.11
N THR A 11 -9.06 -13.38 27.73
CA THR A 11 -9.72 -12.12 27.35
C THR A 11 -8.84 -10.90 27.63
N VAL A 12 -8.13 -10.89 28.75
CA VAL A 12 -7.18 -9.81 29.10
C VAL A 12 -6.02 -9.78 28.10
N ALA A 13 -5.45 -10.94 27.75
CA ALA A 13 -4.37 -11.04 26.78
C ALA A 13 -4.82 -10.56 25.38
N ALA A 14 -6.03 -10.98 24.95
CA ALA A 14 -6.59 -10.53 23.67
C ALA A 14 -6.84 -9.01 23.64
N ALA A 15 -7.41 -8.45 24.69
CA ALA A 15 -7.63 -7.02 24.81
C ALA A 15 -6.30 -6.24 24.81
N GLY A 16 -5.28 -6.74 25.50
CA GLY A 16 -3.94 -6.16 25.51
C GLY A 16 -3.29 -6.17 24.11
N LEU A 17 -3.42 -7.28 23.37
CA LEU A 17 -2.90 -7.39 22.00
C LEU A 17 -3.61 -6.41 21.04
N ILE A 18 -4.94 -6.35 21.11
CA ILE A 18 -5.73 -5.41 20.29
C ILE A 18 -5.34 -3.96 20.61
N GLY A 19 -5.23 -3.61 21.90
CA GLY A 19 -4.79 -2.29 22.32
C GLY A 19 -3.37 -1.94 21.85
N PHE A 20 -2.45 -2.92 21.88
CA PHE A 20 -1.09 -2.74 21.39
C PHE A 20 -1.05 -2.50 19.87
N VAL A 21 -1.80 -3.29 19.10
CA VAL A 21 -1.89 -3.12 17.62
C VAL A 21 -2.49 -1.74 17.32
N TYR A 22 -3.59 -1.38 17.93
CA TYR A 22 -4.23 -0.07 17.76
C TYR A 22 -3.28 1.08 18.11
N TYR A 23 -2.54 0.97 19.21
CA TYR A 23 -1.53 1.95 19.57
C TYR A 23 -0.44 2.09 18.49
N LYS A 24 0.07 0.97 17.98
CA LYS A 24 1.09 0.98 16.92
C LYS A 24 0.59 1.56 15.61
N GLU A 25 -0.66 1.31 15.24
CA GLU A 25 -1.26 1.87 14.02
C GLU A 25 -1.50 3.38 14.11
N THR A 26 -1.82 3.88 15.31
CA THR A 26 -2.11 5.31 15.52
C THR A 26 -0.86 6.15 15.84
N HIS A 27 0.23 5.50 16.28
CA HIS A 27 1.49 6.16 16.64
C HIS A 27 2.61 5.70 15.71
N LEU A 28 2.42 5.95 14.40
CA LEU A 28 3.46 5.71 13.42
C LEU A 28 4.62 6.69 13.62
N PRO A 29 5.87 6.26 13.43
CA PRO A 29 7.00 7.18 13.43
C PRO A 29 6.83 8.20 12.31
N PRO A 30 7.34 9.44 12.48
CA PRO A 30 7.30 10.43 11.43
C PRO A 30 8.03 9.90 10.19
N ILE A 31 7.47 10.17 9.02
CA ILE A 31 8.13 9.86 7.75
C ILE A 31 9.38 10.73 7.67
N GLY A 32 10.54 10.09 7.53
CA GLY A 32 11.82 10.77 7.33
C GLY A 32 11.90 11.44 5.95
N ASP A 33 13.06 11.99 5.62
CA ASP A 33 13.30 12.51 4.28
C ASP A 33 13.37 11.37 3.27
N PHE A 34 12.74 11.54 2.12
CA PHE A 34 12.67 10.53 1.04
C PHE A 34 12.79 11.22 -0.33
N ASP A 35 13.25 10.50 -1.33
CA ASP A 35 13.34 10.92 -2.72
C ASP A 35 12.46 10.09 -3.67
N THR A 36 11.95 8.98 -3.18
CA THR A 36 11.13 8.03 -3.96
C THR A 36 9.97 7.50 -3.13
N ILE A 37 8.78 7.42 -3.73
CA ILE A 37 7.57 6.82 -3.16
C ILE A 37 7.29 5.51 -3.91
N ILE A 38 7.28 4.39 -3.20
CA ILE A 38 6.91 3.09 -3.77
C ILE A 38 5.49 2.74 -3.34
N VAL A 39 4.60 2.50 -4.30
CA VAL A 39 3.21 2.07 -4.05
C VAL A 39 3.06 0.61 -4.46
N LEU A 40 2.71 -0.23 -3.50
CA LEU A 40 2.48 -1.66 -3.75
C LEU A 40 1.05 -1.91 -4.21
N GLY A 41 0.88 -2.76 -5.21
CA GLY A 41 -0.41 -3.19 -5.71
C GLY A 41 -1.25 -3.93 -4.65
N ALA A 42 -2.54 -3.97 -4.86
CA ALA A 42 -3.48 -4.71 -4.02
C ALA A 42 -4.53 -5.47 -4.84
N GLN A 43 -5.18 -4.83 -5.76
CA GLN A 43 -6.10 -5.44 -6.73
C GLN A 43 -6.75 -4.36 -7.60
N VAL A 44 -6.98 -4.71 -8.87
CA VAL A 44 -7.86 -3.98 -9.79
C VAL A 44 -9.18 -4.75 -9.92
N LYS A 45 -10.31 -4.04 -9.85
CA LYS A 45 -11.63 -4.65 -10.02
C LYS A 45 -11.91 -5.00 -11.48
N ALA A 46 -12.88 -5.88 -11.72
CA ALA A 46 -13.28 -6.30 -13.05
C ALA A 46 -13.72 -5.13 -13.98
N ASP A 47 -14.17 -4.02 -13.42
CA ASP A 47 -14.48 -2.78 -14.13
C ASP A 47 -13.25 -1.92 -14.48
N GLY A 48 -12.05 -2.36 -14.13
CA GLY A 48 -10.80 -1.66 -14.38
C GLY A 48 -10.45 -0.55 -13.37
N THR A 49 -11.24 -0.37 -12.32
CA THR A 49 -10.98 0.60 -11.28
C THR A 49 -10.20 -0.02 -10.10
N PRO A 50 -9.43 0.79 -9.34
CA PRO A 50 -8.76 0.29 -8.15
C PRO A 50 -9.74 -0.30 -7.13
N SER A 51 -9.33 -1.37 -6.43
CA SER A 51 -10.03 -1.82 -5.23
C SER A 51 -9.95 -0.75 -4.13
N VAL A 52 -10.82 -0.86 -3.10
CA VAL A 52 -10.79 0.07 -1.95
C VAL A 52 -9.42 0.07 -1.27
N ALA A 53 -8.78 -1.10 -1.16
CA ALA A 53 -7.45 -1.21 -0.56
C ALA A 53 -6.39 -0.51 -1.42
N LEU A 54 -6.45 -0.67 -2.75
CA LEU A 54 -5.53 -0.02 -3.67
C LEU A 54 -5.73 1.50 -3.69
N GLU A 55 -6.98 1.96 -3.73
CA GLU A 55 -7.31 3.39 -3.70
C GLU A 55 -6.82 4.10 -2.43
N ARG A 56 -6.91 3.44 -1.27
CA ARG A 56 -6.35 3.97 -0.02
C ARG A 56 -4.84 4.14 -0.08
N ARG A 57 -4.11 3.19 -0.67
CA ARG A 57 -2.67 3.28 -0.87
C ARG A 57 -2.30 4.43 -1.81
N LEU A 58 -3.03 4.55 -2.92
CA LEU A 58 -2.84 5.63 -3.89
C LEU A 58 -3.13 7.01 -3.29
N THR A 59 -4.19 7.13 -2.49
CA THR A 59 -4.52 8.38 -1.80
C THR A 59 -3.42 8.78 -0.83
N ALA A 60 -2.93 7.87 -0.01
CA ALA A 60 -1.83 8.14 0.91
C ALA A 60 -0.55 8.56 0.17
N ALA A 61 -0.21 7.86 -0.92
CA ALA A 61 0.96 8.22 -1.74
C ALA A 61 0.82 9.59 -2.40
N LEU A 62 -0.38 9.93 -2.89
CA LEU A 62 -0.68 11.23 -3.48
C LEU A 62 -0.56 12.37 -2.46
N GLU A 63 -0.97 12.15 -1.21
CA GLU A 63 -0.82 13.11 -0.13
C GLU A 63 0.66 13.39 0.17
N GLU A 64 1.50 12.36 0.22
CA GLU A 64 2.94 12.54 0.42
C GLU A 64 3.61 13.21 -0.79
N TYR A 65 3.24 12.84 -2.02
CA TYR A 65 3.72 13.52 -3.22
C TYR A 65 3.38 15.02 -3.22
N ARG A 66 2.19 15.40 -2.79
CA ARG A 66 1.78 16.82 -2.71
C ARG A 66 2.58 17.62 -1.68
N LYS A 67 3.03 16.99 -0.61
CA LYS A 67 3.92 17.62 0.38
C LYS A 67 5.34 17.78 -0.16
N LYS A 68 5.82 16.75 -0.84
CA LYS A 68 7.17 16.70 -1.44
C LYS A 68 7.09 15.94 -2.77
N PRO A 69 7.01 16.65 -3.92
CA PRO A 69 7.09 16.02 -5.23
C PRO A 69 8.35 15.16 -5.36
N SER A 70 8.17 13.89 -5.70
CA SER A 70 9.22 12.89 -5.72
C SER A 70 8.91 11.85 -6.79
N MET A 71 9.91 11.08 -7.24
CA MET A 71 9.67 9.95 -8.13
C MET A 71 8.73 8.94 -7.48
N MET A 72 7.73 8.46 -8.22
CA MET A 72 6.81 7.43 -7.77
C MET A 72 7.03 6.15 -8.59
N ILE A 73 7.13 5.02 -7.92
CA ILE A 73 7.19 3.70 -8.54
C ILE A 73 5.96 2.92 -8.09
N VAL A 74 5.06 2.61 -9.02
CA VAL A 74 3.82 1.88 -8.74
C VAL A 74 3.94 0.47 -9.24
N CYS A 75 3.87 -0.52 -8.34
CA CYS A 75 4.24 -1.90 -8.62
C CYS A 75 3.04 -2.84 -8.55
N GLY A 76 2.83 -3.61 -9.61
CA GLY A 76 1.84 -4.69 -9.63
C GLY A 76 1.57 -5.19 -11.04
N ALA A 77 1.71 -6.51 -11.21
CA ALA A 77 1.38 -7.20 -12.45
C ALA A 77 -0.15 -7.30 -12.64
N GLN A 78 -0.56 -7.84 -13.76
CA GLN A 78 -1.97 -8.16 -14.03
C GLN A 78 -2.32 -9.49 -13.38
N GLY A 79 -3.26 -9.50 -12.45
CA GLY A 79 -3.86 -10.72 -11.91
C GLY A 79 -4.72 -11.45 -12.94
N SER A 80 -5.01 -12.73 -12.69
CA SER A 80 -5.77 -13.59 -13.63
C SER A 80 -7.23 -13.12 -13.87
N ASP A 81 -7.78 -12.38 -12.93
CA ASP A 81 -9.13 -11.83 -12.93
C ASP A 81 -9.18 -10.30 -13.14
N GLU A 82 -8.04 -9.71 -13.45
CA GLU A 82 -7.89 -8.27 -13.64
C GLU A 82 -7.83 -7.92 -15.13
N PRO A 83 -8.52 -6.85 -15.58
CA PRO A 83 -8.54 -6.46 -16.99
C PRO A 83 -7.23 -5.81 -17.45
N ARG A 84 -6.44 -5.27 -16.51
CA ARG A 84 -5.17 -4.57 -16.74
C ARG A 84 -4.19 -4.81 -15.60
N ALA A 85 -2.90 -4.60 -15.87
CA ALA A 85 -1.88 -4.60 -14.81
C ALA A 85 -2.15 -3.51 -13.76
N GLU A 86 -1.98 -3.86 -12.49
CA GLU A 86 -2.19 -2.93 -11.38
C GLU A 86 -1.31 -1.67 -11.49
N GLY A 87 -0.04 -1.83 -11.89
CA GLY A 87 0.89 -0.72 -12.11
C GLY A 87 0.38 0.30 -13.11
N ASP A 88 -0.20 -0.13 -14.23
CA ASP A 88 -0.76 0.77 -15.24
C ASP A 88 -1.98 1.53 -14.71
N VAL A 89 -2.88 0.84 -14.02
CA VAL A 89 -4.08 1.46 -13.42
C VAL A 89 -3.69 2.48 -12.35
N MET A 90 -2.70 2.16 -11.53
CA MET A 90 -2.17 3.07 -10.51
C MET A 90 -1.57 4.32 -11.11
N ARG A 91 -0.76 4.19 -12.17
CA ARG A 91 -0.16 5.32 -12.88
C ARG A 91 -1.24 6.23 -13.45
N ASP A 92 -2.20 5.69 -14.19
CA ASP A 92 -3.28 6.48 -14.78
C ASP A 92 -4.06 7.22 -13.70
N TRP A 93 -4.41 6.54 -12.60
CA TRP A 93 -5.13 7.12 -11.46
C TRP A 93 -4.40 8.33 -10.83
N LEU A 94 -3.07 8.25 -10.70
CA LEU A 94 -2.23 9.30 -10.14
C LEU A 94 -2.09 10.48 -11.11
N VAL A 95 -1.87 10.21 -12.40
CA VAL A 95 -1.73 11.24 -13.44
C VAL A 95 -3.03 12.03 -13.61
N GLU A 96 -4.18 11.36 -13.61
CA GLU A 96 -5.51 12.02 -13.62
C GLU A 96 -5.72 12.99 -12.45
N ARG A 97 -4.99 12.78 -11.33
CA ARG A 97 -5.07 13.60 -10.11
C ARG A 97 -3.93 14.61 -9.96
N GLY A 98 -3.20 14.84 -11.06
CA GLY A 98 -2.22 15.91 -11.18
C GLY A 98 -0.78 15.53 -10.83
N VAL A 99 -0.45 14.24 -10.70
CA VAL A 99 0.94 13.80 -10.65
C VAL A 99 1.55 13.90 -12.04
N ASN A 100 2.77 14.42 -12.14
CA ASN A 100 3.46 14.52 -13.41
C ASN A 100 3.77 13.12 -13.96
N GLU A 101 3.32 12.84 -15.18
CA GLU A 101 3.52 11.54 -15.83
C GLU A 101 4.99 11.10 -15.88
N LYS A 102 5.92 12.05 -16.00
CA LYS A 102 7.36 11.78 -16.02
C LYS A 102 7.92 11.36 -14.66
N GLU A 103 7.17 11.58 -13.60
CA GLU A 103 7.55 11.23 -12.22
C GLU A 103 6.87 9.94 -11.73
N VAL A 104 6.10 9.25 -12.58
CA VAL A 104 5.47 7.96 -12.26
C VAL A 104 5.96 6.87 -13.16
N ILE A 105 6.59 5.85 -12.58
CA ILE A 105 7.03 4.62 -13.26
C ILE A 105 6.07 3.49 -12.88
N ALA A 106 5.44 2.85 -13.88
CA ALA A 106 4.64 1.64 -13.68
C ALA A 106 5.53 0.40 -13.83
N GLU A 107 5.67 -0.36 -12.75
CA GLU A 107 6.28 -1.68 -12.75
C GLU A 107 5.15 -2.73 -12.82
N THR A 108 5.09 -3.52 -13.89
CA THR A 108 3.97 -4.40 -14.20
C THR A 108 4.33 -5.89 -14.22
N GLY A 109 5.52 -6.26 -13.73
CA GLY A 109 6.00 -7.65 -13.73
C GLY A 109 5.92 -8.34 -12.36
N SER A 110 5.62 -7.62 -11.28
CA SER A 110 5.67 -8.13 -9.92
C SER A 110 4.32 -8.71 -9.45
N PHE A 111 4.34 -9.96 -8.98
CA PHE A 111 3.16 -10.69 -8.47
C PHE A 111 3.12 -10.83 -6.94
N ASN A 112 4.10 -10.31 -6.22
CA ASN A 112 4.15 -10.36 -4.76
C ASN A 112 5.03 -9.24 -4.20
N THR A 113 4.91 -8.99 -2.90
CA THR A 113 5.61 -7.89 -2.21
C THR A 113 7.13 -7.95 -2.39
N ARG A 114 7.75 -9.13 -2.38
CA ARG A 114 9.20 -9.27 -2.56
C ARG A 114 9.63 -8.84 -3.97
N GLN A 115 8.84 -9.20 -4.99
CA GLN A 115 9.07 -8.77 -6.38
C GLN A 115 8.80 -7.27 -6.52
N ASN A 116 7.72 -6.74 -5.93
CA ASN A 116 7.43 -5.31 -5.94
C ASN A 116 8.65 -4.50 -5.48
N LEU A 117 9.21 -4.83 -4.33
CA LEU A 117 10.38 -4.12 -3.80
C LEU A 117 11.66 -4.39 -4.60
N GLY A 118 11.90 -5.64 -5.01
CA GLY A 118 13.07 -6.00 -5.80
C GLY A 118 13.09 -5.37 -7.19
N TYR A 119 11.96 -5.28 -7.86
CA TYR A 119 11.86 -4.66 -9.19
C TYR A 119 11.87 -3.13 -9.09
N ALA A 120 11.18 -2.55 -8.09
CA ALA A 120 11.25 -1.12 -7.85
C ALA A 120 12.70 -0.64 -7.65
N GLN A 121 13.53 -1.42 -6.98
CA GLN A 121 14.94 -1.07 -6.76
C GLN A 121 15.74 -0.88 -8.07
N SER A 122 15.33 -1.51 -9.16
CA SER A 122 16.00 -1.33 -10.46
C SER A 122 15.73 0.03 -11.12
N PHE A 123 14.76 0.79 -10.61
CA PHE A 123 14.40 2.12 -11.09
C PHE A 123 14.92 3.25 -10.18
N MET A 124 15.49 2.91 -9.04
CA MET A 124 16.06 3.85 -8.07
C MET A 124 17.55 4.07 -8.35
#